data_8debc1da0457cd5461a490e95ab5b4a3
#
_entry.id   8debc1da0457cd5461a490e95ab5b4a3
#
_cell.length_a   1.000
_cell.length_b   1.000
_cell.length_c   1.000
_cell.angle_alpha   90.00
_cell.angle_beta   90.00
_cell.angle_gamma   90.00
#
_symmetry.space_group_name_H-M   'P 1'
#
loop_
_entity.id
_entity.type
_entity.pdbx_description
1 polymer ?
#
loop_
_entity_poly.entity_id
_entity_poly.type
_entity_poly.pdbx_seq_one_letter_code
_entity_poly.pdbx_strand_id
1 'polypeptide(L)'
;VYAEEFDSGNSEISAYQGSEDTENEFQDGSADKKEMPTDSFSSDETKGIFISGEEEEQQDQKQDEDQNQEQDEDIRYIKGRPLTEEEREKELEPFKYLTPIEKRPFVESNMDIDAYELYPSRYDAREKGFVTPAKNQYRAPICYAFAVTAAAETSLLAQGKGTYDLSEAHLAYFLGHRSDDPLGNTPNDRNTTSDEYAWQGNPSLAAVFLTTWSGLTTENDVPFPEDFKYSGISSEKISSEKEYHVSAYMEDAVFSDYSMNRMKELIMQYQSVEFGLTLDTGYYNADTASACNPDEVGANHSVLAVGWDDNYSAKNFAPASHVTSDGAWIVKNSWGDKWGDNGYFYLSYEDKNICDLLTLSATDNVEFKNNYFYDGSTGFNTWSLGRGQSMAVSFETKAGNGYAEILGEVNVITFTDDARYSIQVYANLTDAQSPTSGSAVYE
;
A
#
# COMPACT_ATOMS: atom_id res chain seq x y z
N VAL A 1 -3.79 -29.76 -6.35
CA VAL A 1 -4.37 -28.89 -7.37
C VAL A 1 -3.42 -28.84 -8.55
N TYR A 2 -3.93 -28.99 -9.74
CA TYR A 2 -3.17 -29.03 -10.98
C TYR A 2 -3.70 -27.94 -11.90
N ALA A 3 -2.84 -27.08 -12.45
CA ALA A 3 -3.21 -26.01 -13.34
C ALA A 3 -2.45 -26.10 -14.68
N GLU A 4 -3.16 -26.02 -15.80
CA GLU A 4 -2.58 -25.91 -17.14
C GLU A 4 -2.89 -24.52 -17.70
N GLU A 5 -1.86 -23.84 -18.21
CA GLU A 5 -1.98 -22.55 -18.87
C GLU A 5 -2.10 -22.73 -20.39
N PHE A 6 -3.11 -22.08 -20.99
CA PHE A 6 -3.29 -22.03 -22.45
C PHE A 6 -3.02 -20.60 -22.94
N ASP A 7 -1.89 -20.39 -23.58
CA ASP A 7 -1.54 -19.10 -24.19
C ASP A 7 -2.23 -18.90 -25.55
N SER A 8 -2.78 -17.70 -25.77
CA SER A 8 -3.44 -17.29 -27.00
C SER A 8 -2.68 -16.24 -27.83
N GLY A 9 -1.41 -16.04 -27.64
CA GLY A 9 -0.64 -15.07 -28.45
C GLY A 9 0.85 -14.98 -28.12
N ASN A 10 1.64 -14.76 -29.14
CA ASN A 10 3.08 -14.65 -29.11
C ASN A 10 3.58 -13.54 -28.14
N SER A 11 4.05 -13.90 -26.97
CA SER A 11 5.00 -13.08 -26.22
C SER A 11 6.09 -13.99 -25.66
N GLU A 12 7.33 -13.71 -26.01
CA GLU A 12 8.50 -14.35 -25.41
C GLU A 12 8.67 -13.82 -23.98
N ILE A 13 8.41 -14.65 -23.00
CA ILE A 13 8.65 -14.33 -21.59
C ILE A 13 10.05 -14.81 -21.24
N SER A 14 10.91 -13.88 -20.82
CA SER A 14 12.25 -14.21 -20.32
C SER A 14 12.18 -14.73 -18.88
N ALA A 15 12.66 -15.95 -18.67
CA ALA A 15 12.80 -16.51 -17.34
C ALA A 15 13.99 -15.86 -16.60
N TYR A 16 13.75 -15.35 -15.41
CA TYR A 16 14.82 -14.89 -14.52
C TYR A 16 15.15 -16.04 -13.54
N GLN A 17 16.34 -16.60 -13.65
CA GLN A 17 16.89 -17.51 -12.65
C GLN A 17 17.68 -16.69 -11.63
N GLY A 18 17.19 -16.63 -10.40
CA GLY A 18 17.98 -16.16 -9.27
C GLY A 18 19.14 -17.10 -8.99
N SER A 19 20.36 -16.60 -8.99
CA SER A 19 21.58 -17.35 -8.70
C SER A 19 21.73 -17.55 -7.19
N GLU A 20 22.08 -18.78 -6.83
CA GLU A 20 22.46 -19.19 -5.49
C GLU A 20 23.62 -18.37 -4.90
N ASP A 21 23.57 -18.23 -3.60
CA ASP A 21 24.51 -17.54 -2.72
C ASP A 21 25.99 -17.88 -3.00
N THR A 22 26.80 -16.84 -3.14
CA THR A 22 28.24 -16.95 -2.90
C THR A 22 28.59 -16.10 -1.69
N GLU A 23 28.96 -16.78 -0.62
CA GLU A 23 29.65 -16.21 0.54
C GLU A 23 30.87 -15.40 0.09
N ASN A 24 30.93 -14.13 0.46
CA ASN A 24 32.15 -13.33 0.37
C ASN A 24 32.59 -12.86 1.74
N GLU A 25 33.71 -13.40 2.17
CA GLU A 25 34.49 -12.99 3.33
C GLU A 25 34.88 -11.50 3.25
N PHE A 26 34.59 -10.76 4.28
CA PHE A 26 35.08 -9.39 4.46
C PHE A 26 36.55 -9.46 4.93
N GLN A 27 37.46 -8.96 4.11
CA GLN A 27 38.80 -8.55 4.53
C GLN A 27 38.80 -7.08 4.91
N ASP A 28 39.30 -6.86 6.11
CA ASP A 28 39.61 -5.59 6.74
C ASP A 28 40.71 -4.83 5.96
N GLY A 29 40.46 -3.55 5.69
CA GLY A 29 41.41 -2.67 5.02
C GLY A 29 41.26 -1.24 5.51
N SER A 30 42.06 -0.92 6.51
CA SER A 30 42.29 0.44 7.03
C SER A 30 42.96 1.34 6.00
N ALA A 31 42.52 2.56 5.78
CA ALA A 31 43.39 3.70 5.43
C ALA A 31 42.69 5.08 5.47
N ASP A 32 43.29 5.92 6.27
CA ASP A 32 43.61 7.33 6.09
C ASP A 32 42.55 8.42 6.03
N LYS A 33 42.57 9.15 7.15
CA LYS A 33 42.09 10.53 7.33
C LYS A 33 42.90 11.50 6.46
N LYS A 34 42.23 12.36 5.71
CA LYS A 34 42.78 13.65 5.26
C LYS A 34 41.88 14.78 5.73
N GLU A 35 42.48 15.64 6.52
CA GLU A 35 42.01 16.94 6.96
C GLU A 35 41.90 17.91 5.78
N MET A 36 40.93 18.78 5.79
CA MET A 36 40.88 19.99 4.98
C MET A 36 40.78 21.22 5.85
N PRO A 37 41.39 22.34 5.43
CA PRO A 37 41.71 23.45 6.29
C PRO A 37 40.56 24.46 6.42
N THR A 38 40.53 25.08 7.59
CA THR A 38 39.74 26.25 7.96
C THR A 38 40.36 27.51 7.38
N ASP A 39 39.59 28.33 6.70
CA ASP A 39 39.93 29.73 6.50
C ASP A 39 38.83 30.65 7.02
N SER A 40 39.26 31.47 7.93
CA SER A 40 38.56 32.57 8.57
C SER A 40 38.65 33.83 7.72
N PHE A 41 37.55 34.59 7.58
CA PHE A 41 37.67 36.00 7.27
C PHE A 41 36.72 36.87 8.12
N SER A 42 37.27 37.97 8.58
CA SER A 42 36.83 38.90 9.57
C SER A 42 35.90 39.98 9.06
N SER A 43 35.13 40.48 10.03
CA SER A 43 34.38 41.73 10.13
C SER A 43 34.94 42.92 9.34
N ASP A 44 34.04 43.78 8.86
CA ASP A 44 34.19 45.23 9.01
C ASP A 44 32.83 45.97 9.02
N GLU A 45 32.78 46.91 9.97
CA GLU A 45 31.67 47.84 10.24
C GLU A 45 31.63 48.98 9.20
N THR A 46 30.44 49.46 8.84
CA THR A 46 30.28 50.88 8.58
C THR A 46 28.89 51.41 8.98
N LYS A 47 28.92 52.47 9.74
CA LYS A 47 27.80 53.25 10.26
C LYS A 47 27.23 54.19 9.20
N GLY A 48 25.96 54.53 9.38
CA GLY A 48 25.47 55.91 9.08
C GLY A 48 24.18 55.96 8.33
N ILE A 49 23.21 56.45 8.91
CA ILE A 49 22.45 57.68 8.95
C ILE A 49 20.95 57.45 8.89
N PHE A 50 20.27 57.85 9.94
CA PHE A 50 18.84 58.02 10.07
C PHE A 50 18.34 59.17 9.18
N ILE A 51 17.26 58.93 8.41
CA ILE A 51 16.31 60.00 8.05
C ILE A 51 14.89 59.41 8.15
N SER A 52 14.04 60.09 8.91
CA SER A 52 12.65 59.84 9.18
C SER A 52 11.75 60.10 7.95
N GLY A 53 10.84 59.15 7.70
CA GLY A 53 9.78 59.29 6.72
C GLY A 53 8.67 58.26 7.05
N GLU A 54 7.97 58.53 8.17
CA GLU A 54 6.75 57.81 8.51
C GLU A 54 5.56 58.53 7.86
N GLU A 55 5.11 58.13 6.69
CA GLU A 55 3.73 58.43 6.21
C GLU A 55 3.37 57.79 4.84
N GLU A 56 4.31 57.12 4.14
CA GLU A 56 3.99 56.46 2.83
C GLU A 56 3.85 54.94 2.84
N GLU A 57 4.20 54.24 3.93
CA GLU A 57 4.13 52.79 3.97
C GLU A 57 2.72 52.20 4.21
N GLN A 58 1.73 53.00 4.63
CA GLN A 58 0.38 52.47 4.90
C GLN A 58 -0.54 52.39 3.65
N GLN A 59 -0.17 53.02 2.53
CA GLN A 59 -0.96 52.91 1.30
C GLN A 59 -0.49 51.78 0.40
N ASP A 60 0.80 51.46 0.38
CA ASP A 60 1.32 50.33 -0.42
C ASP A 60 1.00 48.97 0.20
N GLN A 61 0.95 48.84 1.55
CA GLN A 61 0.53 47.60 2.19
C GLN A 61 -0.96 47.26 1.97
N LYS A 62 -1.82 48.27 1.81
CA LYS A 62 -3.23 48.00 1.49
C LYS A 62 -3.47 47.58 0.03
N GLN A 63 -2.61 48.02 -0.91
CA GLN A 63 -2.71 47.56 -2.29
C GLN A 63 -2.15 46.19 -2.50
N ASP A 64 -1.11 45.81 -1.76
CA ASP A 64 -0.54 44.44 -1.81
C ASP A 64 -1.45 43.41 -1.11
N GLU A 65 -2.14 43.79 -0.03
CA GLU A 65 -3.14 42.89 0.63
C GLU A 65 -4.39 42.73 -0.29
N ASP A 66 -4.86 43.76 -0.99
CA ASP A 66 -5.97 43.63 -1.90
C ASP A 66 -5.61 42.86 -3.19
N GLN A 67 -4.36 42.94 -3.69
CA GLN A 67 -3.91 42.11 -4.83
C GLN A 67 -3.68 40.64 -4.45
N ASN A 68 -3.24 40.35 -3.25
CA ASN A 68 -3.15 38.97 -2.75
C ASN A 68 -4.53 38.37 -2.49
N GLN A 69 -5.53 39.14 -2.04
CA GLN A 69 -6.88 38.64 -1.85
C GLN A 69 -7.57 38.26 -3.18
N GLU A 70 -7.35 38.98 -4.27
CA GLU A 70 -7.91 38.62 -5.59
C GLU A 70 -7.23 37.37 -6.20
N GLN A 71 -6.00 37.05 -5.83
CA GLN A 71 -5.31 35.83 -6.31
C GLN A 71 -5.64 34.57 -5.47
N ASP A 72 -6.12 34.74 -4.22
CA ASP A 72 -6.42 33.66 -3.29
C ASP A 72 -7.85 33.11 -3.42
N GLU A 73 -8.76 33.78 -4.13
CA GLU A 73 -10.17 33.34 -4.26
C GLU A 73 -10.32 31.96 -4.95
N ASP A 74 -9.32 31.51 -5.71
CA ASP A 74 -9.31 30.24 -6.42
C ASP A 74 -8.60 29.10 -5.63
N ILE A 75 -7.96 29.39 -4.51
CA ILE A 75 -7.24 28.41 -3.69
C ILE A 75 -8.13 27.94 -2.55
N ARG A 76 -8.34 26.63 -2.47
CA ARG A 76 -9.07 26.01 -1.38
C ARG A 76 -8.12 25.69 -0.23
N TYR A 77 -8.23 26.39 0.87
CA TYR A 77 -7.51 26.10 2.11
C TYR A 77 -8.29 25.12 2.98
N ILE A 78 -7.64 24.05 3.47
CA ILE A 78 -8.29 23.03 4.32
C ILE A 78 -8.81 23.59 5.65
N LYS A 79 -8.20 24.64 6.19
CA LYS A 79 -8.60 25.31 7.44
C LYS A 79 -9.26 26.66 7.18
N GLY A 80 -9.68 26.94 5.95
CA GLY A 80 -10.28 28.21 5.53
C GLY A 80 -9.31 29.39 5.49
N ARG A 81 -8.02 29.16 5.72
CA ARG A 81 -6.92 30.14 5.68
C ARG A 81 -5.57 29.42 5.48
N PRO A 82 -4.52 30.12 5.05
CA PRO A 82 -3.16 29.59 5.07
C PRO A 82 -2.76 29.12 6.49
N LEU A 83 -1.97 28.04 6.56
CA LEU A 83 -1.45 27.53 7.80
C LEU A 83 -0.38 28.48 8.38
N THR A 84 -0.35 28.60 9.71
CA THR A 84 0.77 29.21 10.41
C THR A 84 2.03 28.35 10.27
N GLU A 85 3.21 28.93 10.54
CA GLU A 85 4.48 28.21 10.47
C GLU A 85 4.50 26.98 11.41
N GLU A 86 4.00 27.13 12.65
CA GLU A 86 3.90 26.01 13.61
C GLU A 86 2.95 24.90 13.11
N GLU A 87 1.82 25.26 12.50
CA GLU A 87 0.90 24.29 11.93
C GLU A 87 1.53 23.55 10.73
N ARG A 88 2.27 24.29 9.89
CA ARG A 88 3.00 23.73 8.74
C ARG A 88 4.12 22.78 9.16
N GLU A 89 4.89 23.12 10.19
CA GLU A 89 5.91 22.22 10.75
C GLU A 89 5.30 20.91 11.26
N LYS A 90 4.15 20.96 11.91
CA LYS A 90 3.43 19.77 12.38
C LYS A 90 2.89 18.93 11.23
N GLU A 91 2.38 19.57 10.19
CA GLU A 91 1.87 18.92 8.98
C GLU A 91 2.97 18.15 8.25
N LEU A 92 4.20 18.70 8.20
CA LEU A 92 5.34 18.12 7.53
C LEU A 92 6.13 17.12 8.39
N GLU A 93 5.84 16.99 9.69
CA GLU A 93 6.62 16.11 10.56
C GLU A 93 6.60 14.63 10.12
N PRO A 94 5.49 14.03 9.71
CA PRO A 94 5.43 12.62 9.33
C PRO A 94 6.31 12.26 8.12
N PHE A 95 6.60 13.23 7.23
CA PHE A 95 7.47 13.00 6.06
C PHE A 95 8.88 12.52 6.42
N LYS A 96 9.34 12.81 7.64
CA LYS A 96 10.65 12.39 8.14
C LYS A 96 10.79 10.88 8.33
N TYR A 97 9.68 10.16 8.36
CA TYR A 97 9.62 8.71 8.62
C TYR A 97 9.31 7.90 7.37
N LEU A 98 9.19 8.54 6.21
CA LEU A 98 9.01 7.86 4.93
C LEU A 98 10.28 7.11 4.52
N THR A 99 10.09 5.90 4.01
CA THR A 99 11.17 5.02 3.55
C THR A 99 10.82 4.44 2.18
N PRO A 100 11.81 4.22 1.28
CA PRO A 100 11.56 3.64 -0.03
C PRO A 100 10.86 2.28 0.08
N ILE A 101 9.90 2.03 -0.79
CA ILE A 101 9.19 0.75 -0.93
C ILE A 101 9.76 0.02 -2.14
N GLU A 102 10.01 -1.28 -2.01
CA GLU A 102 10.40 -2.11 -3.16
C GLU A 102 9.25 -2.18 -4.16
N LYS A 103 9.61 -1.95 -5.43
CA LYS A 103 8.67 -2.07 -6.54
C LYS A 103 8.26 -3.52 -6.74
N ARG A 104 6.99 -3.77 -7.02
CA ARG A 104 6.49 -5.12 -7.32
C ARG A 104 7.14 -5.69 -8.58
N PRO A 105 7.38 -6.99 -8.62
CA PRO A 105 7.84 -7.67 -9.83
C PRO A 105 6.65 -7.97 -10.76
N PHE A 106 5.99 -6.94 -11.29
CA PHE A 106 4.91 -7.15 -12.25
C PHE A 106 5.39 -7.07 -13.69
N VAL A 107 4.77 -7.90 -14.53
CA VAL A 107 4.84 -7.78 -15.99
C VAL A 107 3.86 -6.67 -16.39
N GLU A 108 4.32 -5.75 -17.22
CA GLU A 108 3.48 -4.68 -17.75
C GLU A 108 2.24 -5.29 -18.43
N SER A 109 1.05 -4.90 -17.97
CA SER A 109 -0.18 -5.22 -18.66
C SER A 109 -0.35 -4.26 -19.83
N ASN A 110 -0.43 -4.79 -21.04
CA ASN A 110 -0.69 -4.01 -22.26
C ASN A 110 -2.19 -3.75 -22.49
N MET A 111 -2.98 -3.66 -21.43
CA MET A 111 -4.40 -3.32 -21.57
C MET A 111 -4.57 -1.79 -21.72
N ASP A 112 -4.33 -1.29 -22.93
CA ASP A 112 -4.95 -0.05 -23.40
C ASP A 112 -6.45 -0.28 -23.53
N ILE A 113 -7.19 -0.17 -22.45
CA ILE A 113 -8.64 -0.11 -22.50
C ILE A 113 -9.01 1.32 -22.90
N ASP A 114 -9.13 1.55 -24.19
CA ASP A 114 -9.77 2.73 -24.79
C ASP A 114 -11.31 2.73 -24.58
N ALA A 115 -11.80 2.14 -23.53
CA ALA A 115 -13.18 2.25 -23.14
C ALA A 115 -13.33 3.53 -22.30
N TYR A 116 -13.74 4.61 -22.95
CA TYR A 116 -14.31 5.78 -22.29
C TYR A 116 -15.61 5.37 -21.59
N GLU A 117 -15.51 4.69 -20.44
CA GLU A 117 -16.63 4.67 -19.53
C GLU A 117 -16.80 6.08 -18.99
N LEU A 118 -18.02 6.59 -19.08
CA LEU A 118 -18.37 7.91 -18.59
C LEU A 118 -18.48 7.86 -17.06
N TYR A 119 -17.33 7.99 -16.39
CA TYR A 119 -17.31 8.18 -14.94
C TYR A 119 -17.85 9.57 -14.58
N PRO A 120 -18.49 9.73 -13.41
CA PRO A 120 -18.86 11.07 -12.92
C PRO A 120 -17.60 11.91 -12.74
N SER A 121 -17.73 13.22 -12.91
CA SER A 121 -16.60 14.15 -12.70
C SER A 121 -16.09 14.17 -11.25
N ARG A 122 -16.85 13.61 -10.30
CA ARG A 122 -16.46 13.46 -8.91
C ARG A 122 -17.11 12.22 -8.30
N TYR A 123 -16.32 11.48 -7.55
CA TYR A 123 -16.76 10.39 -6.70
C TYR A 123 -16.03 10.45 -5.36
N ASP A 124 -16.73 10.18 -4.27
CA ASP A 124 -16.15 10.19 -2.93
C ASP A 124 -16.84 9.12 -2.07
N ALA A 125 -16.14 8.04 -1.78
CA ALA A 125 -16.67 6.93 -0.96
C ALA A 125 -16.96 7.35 0.49
N ARG A 126 -16.35 8.45 0.97
CA ARG A 126 -16.65 9.02 2.29
C ARG A 126 -18.09 9.53 2.35
N GLU A 127 -18.57 10.17 1.28
CA GLU A 127 -19.95 10.68 1.19
C GLU A 127 -20.98 9.55 1.11
N LYS A 128 -20.55 8.34 0.76
CA LYS A 128 -21.38 7.14 0.79
C LYS A 128 -21.37 6.46 2.15
N GLY A 129 -20.51 6.89 3.06
CA GLY A 129 -20.35 6.26 4.38
C GLY A 129 -19.58 4.93 4.32
N PHE A 130 -18.74 4.72 3.31
CA PHE A 130 -18.00 3.46 3.13
C PHE A 130 -16.57 3.49 3.68
N VAL A 131 -16.12 4.62 4.19
CA VAL A 131 -14.73 4.79 4.63
C VAL A 131 -14.68 5.04 6.14
N THR A 132 -13.87 4.24 6.83
CA THR A 132 -13.57 4.40 8.26
C THR A 132 -12.67 5.63 8.53
N PRO A 133 -12.61 6.16 9.76
CA PRO A 133 -11.72 7.27 10.10
C PRO A 133 -10.24 6.98 9.78
N ALA A 134 -9.47 8.03 9.50
CA ALA A 134 -8.03 7.92 9.29
C ALA A 134 -7.32 7.60 10.61
N LYS A 135 -6.55 6.52 10.63
CA LYS A 135 -5.71 6.08 11.74
C LYS A 135 -4.32 6.70 11.69
N ASN A 136 -3.49 6.45 12.70
CA ASN A 136 -2.15 7.03 12.78
C ASN A 136 -1.08 5.97 13.00
N GLN A 137 -0.23 5.79 11.99
CA GLN A 137 0.94 4.90 12.06
C GLN A 137 2.09 5.49 12.90
N TYR A 138 2.01 6.78 13.25
CA TYR A 138 3.10 7.51 13.93
C TYR A 138 4.45 7.36 13.19
N ARG A 139 5.44 6.76 13.86
CA ARG A 139 6.78 6.54 13.30
C ARG A 139 6.99 5.14 12.76
N ALA A 140 5.98 4.26 12.86
CA ALA A 140 6.09 2.89 12.39
C ALA A 140 6.14 2.82 10.86
N PRO A 141 7.14 2.16 10.26
CA PRO A 141 7.26 2.03 8.80
C PRO A 141 6.36 0.92 8.23
N ILE A 142 5.08 0.93 8.62
CA ILE A 142 4.08 -0.08 8.25
C ILE A 142 2.87 0.52 7.51
N CYS A 143 3.11 1.56 6.71
CA CYS A 143 2.05 2.22 5.92
C CYS A 143 1.23 1.24 5.07
N TYR A 144 1.87 0.20 4.52
CA TYR A 144 1.21 -0.86 3.76
C TYR A 144 0.13 -1.59 4.58
N ALA A 145 0.39 -1.85 5.86
CA ALA A 145 -0.58 -2.52 6.73
C ALA A 145 -1.80 -1.62 6.96
N PHE A 146 -1.59 -0.29 7.16
CA PHE A 146 -2.67 0.69 7.27
C PHE A 146 -3.52 0.78 6.00
N ALA A 147 -2.88 0.77 4.83
CA ALA A 147 -3.60 0.86 3.57
C ALA A 147 -4.42 -0.40 3.28
N VAL A 148 -3.84 -1.59 3.51
CA VAL A 148 -4.52 -2.88 3.30
C VAL A 148 -5.66 -3.09 4.30
N THR A 149 -5.47 -2.80 5.60
CA THR A 149 -6.56 -2.91 6.58
C THR A 149 -7.67 -1.91 6.29
N ALA A 150 -7.34 -0.67 5.89
CA ALA A 150 -8.33 0.32 5.50
C ALA A 150 -9.12 -0.07 4.23
N ALA A 151 -8.49 -0.77 3.28
CA ALA A 151 -9.19 -1.34 2.13
C ALA A 151 -10.19 -2.42 2.56
N ALA A 152 -9.79 -3.32 3.47
CA ALA A 152 -10.66 -4.34 4.03
C ALA A 152 -11.84 -3.76 4.84
N GLU A 153 -11.58 -2.75 5.68
CA GLU A 153 -12.61 -2.02 6.42
C GLU A 153 -13.62 -1.35 5.47
N THR A 154 -13.12 -0.74 4.38
CA THR A 154 -13.95 -0.13 3.33
C THR A 154 -14.82 -1.16 2.64
N SER A 155 -14.25 -2.32 2.29
CA SER A 155 -14.99 -3.43 1.67
C SER A 155 -16.12 -3.95 2.58
N LEU A 156 -15.83 -4.22 3.85
CA LEU A 156 -16.83 -4.70 4.82
C LEU A 156 -17.96 -3.68 5.03
N LEU A 157 -17.60 -2.41 5.15
CA LEU A 157 -18.55 -1.32 5.37
C LEU A 157 -19.46 -1.10 4.14
N ALA A 158 -18.88 -1.14 2.93
CA ALA A 158 -19.63 -1.01 1.69
C ALA A 158 -20.61 -2.17 1.44
N GLN A 159 -20.29 -3.36 1.94
CA GLN A 159 -21.18 -4.53 1.91
C GLN A 159 -22.25 -4.50 3.01
N GLY A 160 -22.25 -3.50 3.90
CA GLY A 160 -23.18 -3.40 5.02
C GLY A 160 -22.93 -4.40 6.16
N LYS A 161 -21.72 -4.96 6.23
CA LYS A 161 -21.29 -5.90 7.30
C LYS A 161 -20.95 -5.21 8.62
N GLY A 162 -21.00 -3.87 8.65
CA GLY A 162 -20.72 -3.06 9.82
C GLY A 162 -19.35 -2.38 9.77
N THR A 163 -19.06 -1.64 10.84
CA THR A 163 -17.79 -0.93 10.97
C THR A 163 -16.80 -1.79 11.74
N TYR A 164 -15.68 -2.10 11.11
CA TYR A 164 -14.56 -2.80 11.71
C TYR A 164 -13.44 -1.81 11.99
N ASP A 165 -12.72 -2.03 13.07
CA ASP A 165 -11.46 -1.42 13.43
C ASP A 165 -10.42 -2.53 13.44
N LEU A 166 -9.74 -2.73 12.29
CA LEU A 166 -8.82 -3.85 12.06
C LEU A 166 -7.41 -3.48 12.50
N SER A 167 -6.68 -4.47 13.03
CA SER A 167 -5.34 -4.29 13.59
C SER A 167 -4.25 -4.29 12.53
N GLU A 168 -3.60 -3.18 12.33
CA GLU A 168 -2.39 -3.06 11.53
C GLU A 168 -1.20 -3.76 12.18
N ALA A 169 -1.14 -3.73 13.52
CA ALA A 169 -0.10 -4.40 14.28
C ALA A 169 -0.12 -5.92 14.10
N HIS A 170 -1.30 -6.52 14.08
CA HIS A 170 -1.46 -7.95 13.79
C HIS A 170 -0.90 -8.30 12.42
N LEU A 171 -1.35 -7.59 11.38
CA LEU A 171 -0.90 -7.83 10.01
C LEU A 171 0.62 -7.67 9.88
N ALA A 172 1.18 -6.55 10.38
CA ALA A 172 2.61 -6.28 10.30
C ALA A 172 3.46 -7.28 11.09
N TYR A 173 3.00 -7.68 12.27
CA TYR A 173 3.72 -8.64 13.11
C TYR A 173 3.79 -10.02 12.46
N PHE A 174 2.64 -10.61 12.13
CA PHE A 174 2.60 -11.98 11.62
C PHE A 174 3.10 -12.11 10.19
N LEU A 175 3.08 -11.05 9.40
CA LEU A 175 3.79 -11.03 8.13
C LEU A 175 5.29 -11.30 8.30
N GLY A 176 5.90 -10.85 9.41
CA GLY A 176 7.30 -11.08 9.77
C GLY A 176 7.54 -12.25 10.74
N HIS A 177 6.52 -12.76 11.44
CA HIS A 177 6.63 -13.75 12.52
C HIS A 177 5.61 -14.86 12.40
N ARG A 178 5.49 -15.39 11.21
CA ARG A 178 4.54 -16.44 10.91
C ARG A 178 4.84 -17.73 11.69
N SER A 179 3.80 -18.32 12.25
CA SER A 179 3.85 -19.64 12.87
C SER A 179 3.61 -20.77 11.85
N ASP A 180 3.58 -22.01 12.30
CA ASP A 180 3.29 -23.15 11.43
C ASP A 180 1.84 -23.10 10.94
N ASP A 181 1.62 -23.56 9.71
CA ASP A 181 0.31 -23.85 9.16
C ASP A 181 -0.51 -24.75 10.13
N PRO A 182 -1.73 -24.32 10.51
CA PRO A 182 -2.57 -25.08 11.44
C PRO A 182 -2.92 -26.49 10.98
N LEU A 183 -2.93 -26.73 9.65
CA LEU A 183 -3.20 -28.04 9.07
C LEU A 183 -1.93 -28.85 8.82
N GLY A 184 -0.74 -28.25 8.98
CA GLY A 184 0.56 -28.91 8.90
C GLY A 184 0.96 -29.33 7.49
N ASN A 185 0.41 -28.71 6.45
CA ASN A 185 0.77 -29.03 5.06
C ASN A 185 2.01 -28.29 4.59
N THR A 186 2.37 -27.19 5.21
CA THR A 186 3.54 -26.37 4.92
C THR A 186 4.52 -26.36 6.10
N PRO A 187 5.11 -27.53 6.45
CA PRO A 187 6.07 -27.59 7.55
C PRO A 187 7.28 -26.73 7.21
N ASN A 188 7.72 -25.93 8.17
CA ASN A 188 8.79 -24.93 8.06
C ASN A 188 8.44 -23.66 7.28
N ASP A 189 7.20 -23.41 6.98
CA ASP A 189 6.74 -22.12 6.49
C ASP A 189 6.66 -21.10 7.64
N ARG A 190 7.75 -21.02 8.38
CA ARG A 190 7.94 -20.06 9.46
C ARG A 190 8.75 -18.92 8.95
N ASN A 191 8.30 -17.71 9.25
CA ASN A 191 9.10 -16.54 9.09
C ASN A 191 9.34 -15.90 10.46
N THR A 192 10.59 -15.66 10.80
CA THR A 192 10.96 -14.97 12.03
C THR A 192 12.00 -13.92 11.68
N THR A 193 11.64 -12.66 11.82
CA THR A 193 12.59 -11.55 11.75
C THR A 193 13.15 -11.25 13.14
N SER A 194 14.33 -10.63 13.20
CA SER A 194 14.92 -10.20 14.48
C SER A 194 14.21 -8.96 15.06
N ASP A 195 13.54 -8.19 14.22
CA ASP A 195 12.90 -6.94 14.57
C ASP A 195 11.39 -7.09 14.37
N GLU A 196 10.66 -7.26 15.45
CA GLU A 196 9.26 -7.66 15.45
C GLU A 196 8.37 -6.81 14.53
N TYR A 197 8.50 -5.50 14.58
CA TYR A 197 7.71 -4.59 13.74
C TYR A 197 8.56 -3.68 12.85
N ALA A 198 9.87 -3.88 12.79
CA ALA A 198 10.74 -3.08 11.94
C ALA A 198 10.72 -3.51 10.47
N TRP A 199 10.06 -4.63 10.18
CA TRP A 199 10.03 -5.16 8.83
C TRP A 199 9.13 -4.32 7.93
N GLN A 200 9.75 -3.73 6.92
CA GLN A 200 9.05 -2.98 5.88
C GLN A 200 8.43 -3.98 4.90
N GLY A 201 7.13 -4.21 5.05
CA GLY A 201 6.38 -5.02 4.10
C GLY A 201 5.95 -4.21 2.88
N ASN A 202 5.22 -4.89 2.02
CA ASN A 202 4.50 -4.24 0.94
C ASN A 202 3.09 -4.80 0.84
N PRO A 203 2.16 -4.09 0.18
CA PRO A 203 0.76 -4.50 0.09
C PRO A 203 0.55 -5.86 -0.57
N SER A 204 1.40 -6.22 -1.54
CA SER A 204 1.29 -7.51 -2.23
C SER A 204 1.62 -8.68 -1.32
N LEU A 205 2.69 -8.56 -0.51
CA LEU A 205 3.02 -9.57 0.51
C LEU A 205 1.90 -9.70 1.53
N ALA A 206 1.32 -8.56 1.96
CA ALA A 206 0.19 -8.56 2.87
C ALA A 206 -1.03 -9.28 2.27
N ALA A 207 -1.37 -9.02 1.01
CA ALA A 207 -2.48 -9.70 0.36
C ALA A 207 -2.24 -11.22 0.24
N VAL A 208 -1.04 -11.64 -0.18
CA VAL A 208 -0.69 -13.07 -0.24
C VAL A 208 -0.74 -13.70 1.15
N PHE A 209 -0.23 -13.04 2.17
CA PHE A 209 -0.34 -13.51 3.56
C PHE A 209 -1.81 -13.70 3.99
N LEU A 210 -2.69 -12.78 3.64
CA LEU A 210 -4.11 -12.87 3.99
C LEU A 210 -4.85 -14.05 3.33
N THR A 211 -4.34 -14.61 2.21
CA THR A 211 -4.91 -15.83 1.61
C THR A 211 -4.80 -17.04 2.51
N THR A 212 -3.91 -17.01 3.49
CA THR A 212 -3.67 -18.11 4.43
C THR A 212 -4.64 -18.12 5.61
N TRP A 213 -5.57 -17.17 5.69
CA TRP A 213 -6.45 -16.92 6.82
C TRP A 213 -5.73 -16.50 8.12
N SER A 214 -4.54 -15.98 8.03
CA SER A 214 -3.73 -15.47 9.15
C SER A 214 -4.10 -14.04 9.60
N GLY A 215 -5.24 -13.55 9.33
CA GLY A 215 -5.74 -12.21 9.68
C GLY A 215 -6.99 -12.00 8.86
N LEU A 216 -7.76 -11.01 9.01
CA LEU A 216 -7.72 -9.75 9.70
C LEU A 216 -8.34 -9.85 11.10
N THR A 217 -7.67 -9.41 12.14
CA THR A 217 -8.24 -9.32 13.49
C THR A 217 -8.53 -7.88 13.87
N THR A 218 -9.25 -7.67 15.00
CA THR A 218 -9.59 -6.31 15.44
C THR A 218 -8.47 -5.65 16.22
N GLU A 219 -8.44 -4.32 16.22
CA GLU A 219 -7.57 -3.50 17.05
C GLU A 219 -7.74 -3.79 18.55
N ASN A 220 -8.97 -4.16 18.97
CA ASN A 220 -9.24 -4.55 20.36
C ASN A 220 -8.56 -5.87 20.76
N ASP A 221 -8.38 -6.81 19.83
CA ASP A 221 -7.74 -8.12 20.08
C ASP A 221 -6.22 -8.04 20.04
N VAL A 222 -5.68 -7.19 19.16
CA VAL A 222 -4.25 -6.93 19.01
C VAL A 222 -4.06 -5.41 18.86
N PRO A 223 -3.94 -4.68 19.97
CA PRO A 223 -3.80 -3.23 19.95
C PRO A 223 -2.48 -2.75 19.32
N PHE A 224 -2.53 -1.59 18.70
CA PHE A 224 -1.34 -0.91 18.17
C PHE A 224 -0.34 -0.59 19.29
N PRO A 225 0.92 -1.06 19.21
CA PRO A 225 1.90 -0.88 20.27
C PRO A 225 2.20 0.58 20.57
N GLU A 226 2.24 0.94 21.86
CA GLU A 226 2.53 2.30 22.30
C GLU A 226 3.94 2.77 21.88
N ASP A 227 4.90 1.82 21.78
CA ASP A 227 6.27 2.08 21.36
C ASP A 227 6.36 2.71 19.97
N PHE A 228 5.45 2.39 19.06
CA PHE A 228 5.41 2.96 17.71
C PHE A 228 5.23 4.47 17.69
N LYS A 229 4.57 5.03 18.70
CA LYS A 229 4.40 6.49 18.81
C LYS A 229 5.71 7.24 18.96
N TYR A 230 6.72 6.57 19.53
CA TYR A 230 7.97 7.23 19.94
C TYR A 230 9.19 6.74 19.16
N SER A 231 9.30 5.43 18.94
CA SER A 231 10.50 4.80 18.37
C SER A 231 10.33 4.34 16.93
N GLY A 232 9.11 4.05 16.49
CA GLY A 232 8.83 3.47 15.18
C GLY A 232 9.11 1.96 15.10
N ILE A 233 9.51 1.36 16.22
CA ILE A 233 9.68 -0.11 16.37
C ILE A 233 9.05 -0.54 17.69
N SER A 234 8.63 -1.79 17.78
CA SER A 234 8.14 -2.38 19.03
C SER A 234 8.88 -3.67 19.33
N SER A 235 9.18 -3.88 20.61
CA SER A 235 9.69 -5.14 21.16
C SER A 235 8.58 -6.03 21.71
N GLU A 236 7.34 -5.59 21.64
CA GLU A 236 6.16 -6.35 22.06
C GLU A 236 5.99 -7.60 21.21
N LYS A 237 5.77 -8.73 21.85
CA LYS A 237 5.52 -10.01 21.16
C LYS A 237 4.06 -10.37 21.22
N ILE A 238 3.49 -10.61 20.05
CA ILE A 238 2.12 -11.12 19.94
C ILE A 238 2.16 -12.65 20.05
N SER A 239 1.28 -13.21 20.88
CA SER A 239 1.18 -14.67 21.03
C SER A 239 0.80 -15.33 19.70
N SER A 240 1.45 -16.43 19.33
CA SER A 240 1.19 -17.16 18.09
C SER A 240 -0.26 -17.66 17.95
N GLU A 241 -0.97 -17.86 19.07
CA GLU A 241 -2.41 -18.19 19.03
C GLU A 241 -3.29 -17.09 18.42
N LYS A 242 -2.77 -15.83 18.38
CA LYS A 242 -3.47 -14.69 17.78
C LYS A 242 -3.37 -14.65 16.26
N GLU A 243 -2.43 -15.35 15.65
CA GLU A 243 -2.24 -15.33 14.19
C GLU A 243 -3.50 -15.73 13.44
N TYR A 244 -4.15 -16.79 13.90
CA TYR A 244 -5.39 -17.31 13.30
C TYR A 244 -6.64 -16.91 14.08
N HIS A 245 -6.55 -15.91 14.98
CA HIS A 245 -7.70 -15.31 15.64
C HIS A 245 -8.29 -14.22 14.74
N VAL A 246 -9.19 -14.61 13.85
CA VAL A 246 -9.61 -13.82 12.70
C VAL A 246 -11.02 -13.28 12.90
N SER A 247 -11.22 -12.01 12.61
CA SER A 247 -12.52 -11.32 12.64
C SER A 247 -13.08 -11.09 11.23
N ALA A 248 -12.20 -11.07 10.24
CA ALA A 248 -12.56 -10.99 8.82
C ALA A 248 -11.49 -11.69 7.97
N TYR A 249 -11.87 -12.06 6.77
CA TYR A 249 -11.05 -12.79 5.81
C TYR A 249 -11.00 -12.02 4.49
N MET A 250 -9.89 -12.10 3.78
CA MET A 250 -9.83 -11.66 2.40
C MET A 250 -10.50 -12.69 1.49
N GLU A 251 -11.47 -12.26 0.69
CA GLU A 251 -12.16 -13.10 -0.32
C GLU A 251 -11.46 -13.05 -1.66
N ASP A 252 -11.08 -11.84 -2.09
CA ASP A 252 -10.52 -11.58 -3.41
C ASP A 252 -9.55 -10.40 -3.35
N ALA A 253 -8.57 -10.39 -4.23
CA ALA A 253 -7.65 -9.27 -4.40
C ALA A 253 -7.30 -9.07 -5.88
N VAL A 254 -7.29 -7.81 -6.32
CA VAL A 254 -6.90 -7.44 -7.68
C VAL A 254 -5.67 -6.58 -7.63
N PHE A 255 -4.63 -7.02 -8.31
CA PHE A 255 -3.42 -6.25 -8.56
C PHE A 255 -3.48 -5.66 -9.97
N SER A 256 -3.03 -4.44 -10.13
CA SER A 256 -3.04 -3.81 -11.45
C SER A 256 -1.96 -2.74 -11.56
N ASP A 257 -1.50 -2.51 -12.79
CA ASP A 257 -0.74 -1.32 -13.12
C ASP A 257 -1.63 -0.09 -13.07
N TYR A 258 -1.00 1.06 -12.86
CA TYR A 258 -1.72 2.32 -12.82
C TYR A 258 -2.10 2.80 -14.22
N SER A 259 -3.37 3.06 -14.41
CA SER A 259 -3.89 4.04 -15.36
C SER A 259 -5.05 4.79 -14.69
N MET A 260 -5.35 6.00 -15.15
CA MET A 260 -6.45 6.80 -14.60
C MET A 260 -7.79 6.06 -14.71
N ASN A 261 -8.07 5.46 -15.86
CA ASN A 261 -9.32 4.72 -16.07
C ASN A 261 -9.39 3.48 -15.18
N ARG A 262 -8.29 2.74 -15.06
CA ARG A 262 -8.25 1.55 -14.21
C ARG A 262 -8.46 1.88 -12.74
N MET A 263 -7.85 2.95 -12.26
CA MET A 263 -8.05 3.38 -10.87
C MET A 263 -9.49 3.82 -10.61
N LYS A 264 -10.11 4.59 -11.52
CA LYS A 264 -11.54 4.95 -11.41
C LYS A 264 -12.45 3.72 -11.43
N GLU A 265 -12.19 2.76 -12.32
CA GLU A 265 -12.91 1.48 -12.40
C GLU A 265 -12.85 0.72 -11.07
N LEU A 266 -11.64 0.51 -10.54
CA LEU A 266 -11.43 -0.22 -9.30
C LEU A 266 -12.08 0.49 -8.10
N ILE A 267 -11.99 1.83 -8.02
CA ILE A 267 -12.69 2.61 -6.98
C ILE A 267 -14.21 2.42 -7.08
N MET A 268 -14.79 2.42 -8.29
CA MET A 268 -16.22 2.21 -8.45
C MET A 268 -16.66 0.79 -8.04
N GLN A 269 -15.83 -0.20 -8.31
CA GLN A 269 -16.13 -1.60 -8.02
C GLN A 269 -15.90 -1.95 -6.54
N TYR A 270 -14.77 -1.52 -5.96
CA TYR A 270 -14.33 -1.93 -4.62
C TYR A 270 -14.40 -0.82 -3.58
N GLN A 271 -14.75 0.41 -3.98
CA GLN A 271 -14.86 1.62 -3.16
C GLN A 271 -13.53 2.21 -2.69
N SER A 272 -12.43 1.51 -2.85
CA SER A 272 -11.09 1.99 -2.54
C SER A 272 -10.03 1.21 -3.31
N VAL A 273 -8.85 1.85 -3.48
CA VAL A 273 -7.67 1.26 -4.11
C VAL A 273 -6.44 1.65 -3.30
N GLU A 274 -5.72 0.68 -2.82
CA GLU A 274 -4.39 0.88 -2.27
C GLU A 274 -3.38 1.09 -3.41
N PHE A 275 -2.41 1.98 -3.20
CA PHE A 275 -1.34 2.23 -4.17
C PHE A 275 -0.10 2.82 -3.52
N GLY A 276 1.04 2.63 -4.20
CA GLY A 276 2.31 3.26 -3.85
C GLY A 276 2.46 4.63 -4.48
N LEU A 277 3.11 5.56 -3.77
CA LEU A 277 3.49 6.88 -4.28
C LEU A 277 4.74 7.39 -3.57
N THR A 278 5.28 8.51 -4.07
CA THR A 278 6.31 9.27 -3.34
C THR A 278 5.75 10.58 -2.81
N LEU A 279 5.70 10.69 -1.48
CA LEU A 279 5.48 11.96 -0.80
C LEU A 279 6.81 12.64 -0.49
N ASP A 280 6.92 13.91 -0.89
CA ASP A 280 8.07 14.77 -0.65
C ASP A 280 7.61 16.16 -0.21
N THR A 281 8.25 16.72 0.80
CA THR A 281 7.91 18.03 1.38
C THR A 281 8.02 19.17 0.36
N GLY A 282 8.89 19.03 -0.64
CA GLY A 282 9.06 20.02 -1.70
C GLY A 282 7.89 20.10 -2.67
N TYR A 283 7.09 19.04 -2.74
CA TYR A 283 5.96 18.88 -3.67
C TYR A 283 4.62 18.74 -2.96
N TYR A 284 4.58 18.99 -1.64
CA TYR A 284 3.37 18.98 -0.83
C TYR A 284 2.97 20.40 -0.44
N ASN A 285 1.73 20.76 -0.71
CA ASN A 285 1.13 22.01 -0.24
C ASN A 285 0.30 21.74 1.01
N ALA A 286 0.83 22.09 2.17
CA ALA A 286 0.18 21.87 3.46
C ALA A 286 -1.11 22.70 3.64
N ASP A 287 -1.22 23.87 2.98
CA ASP A 287 -2.39 24.75 3.10
C ASP A 287 -3.63 24.16 2.45
N THR A 288 -3.44 23.35 1.41
CA THR A 288 -4.51 22.73 0.61
C THR A 288 -4.52 21.20 0.76
N ALA A 289 -3.63 20.64 1.57
CA ALA A 289 -3.41 19.19 1.69
C ALA A 289 -3.28 18.51 0.33
N SER A 290 -2.42 19.02 -0.55
CA SER A 290 -2.28 18.50 -1.91
C SER A 290 -0.84 18.18 -2.26
N ALA A 291 -0.63 17.13 -3.05
CA ALA A 291 0.67 16.65 -3.48
C ALA A 291 0.71 16.36 -4.97
N CYS A 292 1.88 16.57 -5.57
CA CYS A 292 2.21 16.09 -6.91
C CYS A 292 3.72 16.07 -7.07
N ASN A 293 4.31 14.91 -7.20
CA ASN A 293 5.73 14.80 -7.49
C ASN A 293 5.93 14.65 -9.01
N PRO A 294 6.58 15.64 -9.68
CA PRO A 294 6.80 15.63 -11.11
C PRO A 294 7.97 14.73 -11.55
N ASP A 295 8.78 14.23 -10.59
CA ASP A 295 9.95 13.41 -10.84
C ASP A 295 9.62 11.94 -10.62
N GLU A 296 10.05 11.06 -11.51
CA GLU A 296 9.88 9.61 -11.37
C GLU A 296 11.00 9.05 -10.48
N VAL A 297 10.68 8.78 -9.21
CA VAL A 297 11.64 8.37 -8.17
C VAL A 297 11.26 7.09 -7.44
N GLY A 298 10.13 6.46 -7.81
CA GLY A 298 9.61 5.26 -7.15
C GLY A 298 8.61 5.56 -6.05
N ALA A 299 8.44 4.65 -5.08
CA ALA A 299 7.50 4.81 -3.98
C ALA A 299 8.22 4.81 -2.63
N ASN A 300 7.73 5.65 -1.71
CA ASN A 300 8.16 5.69 -0.32
C ASN A 300 6.98 5.61 0.68
N HIS A 301 5.77 5.53 0.17
CA HIS A 301 4.57 5.49 0.98
C HIS A 301 3.46 4.69 0.31
N SER A 302 2.60 4.06 1.10
CA SER A 302 1.42 3.30 0.69
C SER A 302 0.19 3.95 1.30
N VAL A 303 -0.82 4.20 0.48
CA VAL A 303 -2.03 4.96 0.83
C VAL A 303 -3.26 4.36 0.17
N LEU A 304 -4.45 4.90 0.50
CA LEU A 304 -5.72 4.41 -0.03
C LEU A 304 -6.47 5.50 -0.79
N ALA A 305 -6.61 5.37 -2.11
CA ALA A 305 -7.55 6.19 -2.88
C ALA A 305 -8.99 5.78 -2.57
N VAL A 306 -9.84 6.75 -2.28
CA VAL A 306 -11.27 6.54 -1.95
C VAL A 306 -12.20 7.34 -2.85
N GLY A 307 -11.64 8.01 -3.85
CA GLY A 307 -12.40 8.84 -4.78
C GLY A 307 -11.54 9.73 -5.65
N TRP A 308 -12.20 10.62 -6.35
CA TRP A 308 -11.57 11.63 -7.21
C TRP A 308 -12.45 12.87 -7.38
N ASP A 309 -11.83 13.96 -7.82
CA ASP A 309 -12.50 15.19 -8.24
C ASP A 309 -11.79 15.76 -9.47
N ASP A 310 -12.42 15.65 -10.65
CA ASP A 310 -11.87 16.13 -11.92
C ASP A 310 -11.77 17.67 -11.97
N ASN A 311 -12.45 18.36 -11.04
CA ASN A 311 -12.47 19.84 -10.96
C ASN A 311 -11.57 20.37 -9.81
N TYR A 312 -10.77 19.52 -9.16
CA TYR A 312 -9.84 20.00 -8.15
C TYR A 312 -8.76 20.86 -8.79
N SER A 313 -8.69 22.14 -8.40
CA SER A 313 -7.90 23.12 -9.13
C SER A 313 -6.39 22.83 -9.09
N ALA A 314 -5.74 22.96 -10.24
CA ALA A 314 -4.28 22.91 -10.39
C ALA A 314 -3.55 23.93 -9.50
N LYS A 315 -4.19 25.05 -9.17
CA LYS A 315 -3.62 26.11 -8.32
C LYS A 315 -3.45 25.68 -6.85
N ASN A 316 -4.11 24.63 -6.42
CA ASN A 316 -3.99 24.10 -5.06
C ASN A 316 -2.65 23.39 -4.80
N PHE A 317 -1.98 22.93 -5.86
CA PHE A 317 -0.72 22.20 -5.74
C PHE A 317 0.47 23.13 -5.49
N ALA A 318 1.53 22.59 -4.89
CA ALA A 318 2.76 23.34 -4.66
C ALA A 318 3.30 23.88 -6.00
N PRO A 319 3.75 25.15 -6.07
CA PRO A 319 4.29 25.71 -7.33
C PRO A 319 5.43 24.89 -7.93
N ALA A 320 6.23 24.25 -7.09
CA ALA A 320 7.34 23.37 -7.52
C ALA A 320 6.87 22.11 -8.27
N SER A 321 5.62 21.70 -8.07
CA SER A 321 5.02 20.53 -8.75
C SER A 321 4.68 20.80 -10.22
N HIS A 322 4.59 22.07 -10.62
CA HIS A 322 4.28 22.48 -12.00
C HIS A 322 3.00 21.86 -12.58
N VAL A 323 1.99 21.58 -11.75
CA VAL A 323 0.72 21.01 -12.20
C VAL A 323 0.02 21.97 -13.17
N THR A 324 -0.45 21.45 -14.29
CA THR A 324 -1.01 22.23 -15.39
C THR A 324 -2.50 22.00 -15.62
N SER A 325 -3.03 20.88 -15.15
CA SER A 325 -4.43 20.50 -15.37
C SER A 325 -5.13 20.26 -14.03
N ASP A 326 -6.42 20.61 -13.98
CA ASP A 326 -7.27 20.29 -12.86
C ASP A 326 -7.46 18.77 -12.74
N GLY A 327 -7.78 18.30 -11.52
CA GLY A 327 -8.09 16.93 -11.20
C GLY A 327 -7.16 16.33 -10.16
N ALA A 328 -7.78 15.61 -9.21
CA ALA A 328 -7.06 14.94 -8.14
C ALA A 328 -7.77 13.67 -7.66
N TRP A 329 -6.98 12.73 -7.18
CA TRP A 329 -7.42 11.63 -6.34
C TRP A 329 -7.69 12.11 -4.93
N ILE A 330 -8.74 11.59 -4.29
CA ILE A 330 -9.04 11.77 -2.87
C ILE A 330 -8.41 10.59 -2.14
N VAL A 331 -7.38 10.87 -1.33
CA VAL A 331 -6.50 9.85 -0.75
C VAL A 331 -6.57 9.87 0.76
N LYS A 332 -6.92 8.72 1.36
CA LYS A 332 -6.84 8.47 2.80
C LYS A 332 -5.40 8.16 3.17
N ASN A 333 -4.85 8.92 4.12
CA ASN A 333 -3.52 8.72 4.68
C ASN A 333 -3.60 8.00 6.05
N SER A 334 -2.45 7.67 6.59
CA SER A 334 -2.26 6.96 7.86
C SER A 334 -1.49 7.80 8.89
N TRP A 335 -1.71 9.13 8.92
CA TRP A 335 -1.04 10.07 9.84
C TRP A 335 -2.01 10.76 10.80
N GLY A 336 -3.19 10.13 11.00
CA GLY A 336 -4.23 10.59 11.91
C GLY A 336 -5.14 11.67 11.32
N ASP A 337 -6.26 11.88 12.02
CA ASP A 337 -7.35 12.80 11.61
C ASP A 337 -6.98 14.29 11.72
N LYS A 338 -5.85 14.63 12.32
CA LYS A 338 -5.37 16.01 12.47
C LYS A 338 -4.47 16.46 11.33
N TRP A 339 -3.95 15.51 10.56
CA TRP A 339 -3.11 15.75 9.39
C TRP A 339 -3.98 15.99 8.16
N GLY A 340 -3.52 16.84 7.25
CA GLY A 340 -4.19 17.13 5.99
C GLY A 340 -5.64 17.60 6.15
N ASP A 341 -6.48 17.20 5.23
CA ASP A 341 -7.93 17.41 5.27
C ASP A 341 -8.62 16.28 6.08
N ASN A 342 -8.55 16.34 7.40
CA ASN A 342 -9.09 15.30 8.31
C ASN A 342 -8.50 13.89 8.07
N GLY A 343 -7.20 13.81 7.82
CA GLY A 343 -6.48 12.58 7.52
C GLY A 343 -6.43 12.22 6.03
N TYR A 344 -6.91 13.10 5.17
CA TYR A 344 -6.89 12.95 3.72
C TYR A 344 -6.03 14.00 3.04
N PHE A 345 -5.63 13.72 1.81
CA PHE A 345 -4.99 14.69 0.92
C PHE A 345 -5.45 14.47 -0.53
N TYR A 346 -5.09 15.42 -1.39
CA TYR A 346 -5.43 15.41 -2.80
C TYR A 346 -4.18 15.19 -3.63
N LEU A 347 -4.14 14.11 -4.42
CA LEU A 347 -3.00 13.77 -5.27
C LEU A 347 -3.34 14.08 -6.72
N SER A 348 -2.51 14.93 -7.37
CA SER A 348 -2.73 15.27 -8.79
C SER A 348 -2.70 14.05 -9.69
N TYR A 349 -3.50 14.05 -10.75
CA TYR A 349 -3.41 13.07 -11.84
C TYR A 349 -2.05 13.12 -12.58
N GLU A 350 -1.32 14.24 -12.47
CA GLU A 350 0.00 14.43 -13.08
C GLU A 350 1.15 13.86 -12.25
N ASP A 351 0.88 13.27 -11.07
CA ASP A 351 1.92 12.62 -10.26
C ASP A 351 2.57 11.46 -11.02
N LYS A 352 3.90 11.36 -10.97
CA LYS A 352 4.70 10.39 -11.73
C LYS A 352 4.97 9.09 -10.98
N ASN A 353 4.56 8.98 -9.73
CA ASN A 353 4.96 7.88 -8.86
C ASN A 353 3.80 6.99 -8.42
N ILE A 354 2.59 7.20 -8.96
CA ILE A 354 1.46 6.30 -8.70
C ILE A 354 1.78 4.95 -9.29
N CYS A 355 1.83 3.92 -8.46
CA CYS A 355 2.18 2.57 -8.88
C CYS A 355 1.47 1.52 -8.05
N ASP A 356 1.52 0.28 -8.53
CA ASP A 356 1.19 -0.91 -7.77
C ASP A 356 -0.22 -0.87 -7.17
N LEU A 357 -1.25 -0.73 -7.99
CA LEU A 357 -2.64 -0.74 -7.52
C LEU A 357 -2.98 -2.10 -6.91
N LEU A 358 -3.58 -2.06 -5.73
CA LEU A 358 -4.18 -3.22 -5.08
C LEU A 358 -5.57 -2.84 -4.56
N THR A 359 -6.54 -3.67 -4.86
CA THR A 359 -7.83 -3.64 -4.17
C THR A 359 -8.21 -5.02 -3.70
N LEU A 360 -9.05 -5.10 -2.69
CA LEU A 360 -9.49 -6.37 -2.14
C LEU A 360 -10.95 -6.31 -1.70
N SER A 361 -11.59 -7.48 -1.67
CA SER A 361 -12.81 -7.70 -0.92
C SER A 361 -12.56 -8.52 0.34
N ALA A 362 -13.30 -8.21 1.39
CA ALA A 362 -13.22 -8.89 2.67
C ALA A 362 -14.59 -9.36 3.14
N THR A 363 -14.63 -10.47 3.86
CA THR A 363 -15.85 -11.02 4.47
C THR A 363 -15.64 -11.31 5.95
N ASP A 364 -16.68 -11.20 6.74
CA ASP A 364 -16.72 -11.60 8.15
C ASP A 364 -17.28 -13.01 8.37
N ASN A 365 -17.59 -13.71 7.28
CA ASN A 365 -18.12 -15.07 7.33
C ASN A 365 -17.54 -15.91 6.21
N VAL A 366 -16.85 -16.98 6.56
CA VAL A 366 -16.33 -17.99 5.61
C VAL A 366 -17.13 -19.27 5.77
N GLU A 367 -17.70 -19.75 4.69
CA GLU A 367 -18.47 -21.00 4.68
C GLU A 367 -17.58 -22.26 4.79
N PHE A 368 -16.27 -22.09 4.56
CA PHE A 368 -15.30 -23.19 4.55
C PHE A 368 -14.73 -23.45 5.94
N LYS A 369 -14.46 -24.71 6.24
CA LYS A 369 -13.91 -25.12 7.52
C LYS A 369 -12.39 -25.13 7.54
N ASN A 370 -11.76 -25.50 6.44
CA ASN A 370 -10.32 -25.66 6.30
C ASN A 370 -9.84 -24.87 5.09
N ASN A 371 -8.69 -24.24 5.23
CA ASN A 371 -7.96 -23.60 4.15
C ASN A 371 -6.62 -24.33 3.96
N TYR A 372 -6.40 -24.87 2.78
CA TYR A 372 -5.16 -25.53 2.40
C TYR A 372 -4.39 -24.61 1.46
N PHE A 373 -3.26 -24.09 1.90
CA PHE A 373 -2.44 -23.19 1.14
C PHE A 373 -0.99 -23.67 1.04
N TYR A 374 -0.27 -23.23 0.06
CA TYR A 374 1.13 -23.46 -0.14
C TYR A 374 1.95 -22.17 -0.17
N ASP A 375 1.32 -21.08 -0.56
CA ASP A 375 1.85 -19.73 -0.59
C ASP A 375 1.55 -19.03 0.75
N GLY A 376 2.15 -17.87 0.97
CA GLY A 376 1.93 -17.07 2.18
C GLY A 376 3.21 -16.80 2.95
N SER A 377 4.35 -17.26 2.44
CA SER A 377 5.66 -16.84 2.95
C SER A 377 5.98 -15.40 2.51
N THR A 378 6.97 -14.80 3.17
CA THR A 378 7.40 -13.41 2.93
C THR A 378 8.20 -13.21 1.65
N GLY A 379 8.39 -14.23 0.85
CA GLY A 379 9.10 -14.16 -0.43
C GLY A 379 8.19 -14.45 -1.61
N PHE A 380 8.16 -13.55 -2.60
CA PHE A 380 7.57 -13.89 -3.88
C PHE A 380 8.56 -14.66 -4.73
N ASN A 381 8.21 -15.90 -5.05
CA ASN A 381 8.79 -16.60 -6.16
C ASN A 381 7.71 -16.79 -7.21
N THR A 382 7.79 -16.04 -8.29
CA THR A 382 6.92 -16.25 -9.44
C THR A 382 7.45 -17.35 -10.33
N TRP A 383 6.59 -18.25 -10.76
CA TRP A 383 6.91 -19.29 -11.72
C TRP A 383 6.24 -18.96 -13.05
N SER A 384 7.03 -18.88 -14.11
CA SER A 384 6.48 -18.79 -15.46
C SER A 384 6.29 -20.20 -16.02
N LEU A 385 5.06 -20.53 -16.37
CA LEU A 385 4.72 -21.75 -17.07
C LEU A 385 4.66 -21.47 -18.58
N GLY A 386 5.41 -22.23 -19.35
CA GLY A 386 5.27 -22.22 -20.80
C GLY A 386 3.99 -22.93 -21.25
N ARG A 387 3.57 -22.70 -22.49
CA ARG A 387 2.39 -23.34 -23.08
C ARG A 387 2.42 -24.85 -22.92
N GLY A 388 1.36 -25.42 -22.34
CA GLY A 388 1.24 -26.85 -22.08
C GLY A 388 2.09 -27.36 -20.91
N GLN A 389 2.62 -26.46 -20.09
CA GLN A 389 3.22 -26.79 -18.81
C GLN A 389 2.19 -26.70 -17.70
N SER A 390 2.43 -27.44 -16.64
CA SER A 390 1.54 -27.53 -15.51
C SER A 390 2.34 -27.43 -14.21
N MET A 391 1.73 -26.84 -13.20
CA MET A 391 2.19 -26.86 -11.83
C MET A 391 1.19 -27.60 -10.96
N ALA A 392 1.64 -28.35 -9.99
CA ALA A 392 0.76 -29.05 -9.09
C ALA A 392 1.23 -28.90 -7.65
N VAL A 393 0.27 -28.82 -6.74
CA VAL A 393 0.46 -28.89 -5.29
C VAL A 393 -0.37 -30.03 -4.73
N SER A 394 0.12 -30.69 -3.68
CA SER A 394 -0.59 -31.78 -3.01
C SER A 394 -0.78 -31.44 -1.54
N PHE A 395 -1.98 -31.71 -1.03
CA PHE A 395 -2.33 -31.49 0.37
C PHE A 395 -2.82 -32.81 1.00
N GLU A 396 -2.55 -32.96 2.28
CA GLU A 396 -3.15 -34.02 3.08
C GLU A 396 -4.40 -33.49 3.79
N THR A 397 -5.58 -34.02 3.41
CA THR A 397 -6.84 -33.61 4.03
C THR A 397 -6.90 -34.04 5.49
N LYS A 398 -7.51 -33.22 6.34
CA LYS A 398 -7.66 -33.46 7.79
C LYS A 398 -9.04 -33.98 8.17
N ALA A 399 -9.80 -34.51 7.22
CA ALA A 399 -11.05 -35.20 7.50
C ALA A 399 -10.83 -36.33 8.49
N GLY A 400 -11.38 -36.17 9.71
CA GLY A 400 -11.27 -37.20 10.74
C GLY A 400 -12.07 -38.45 10.39
N ASN A 401 -11.76 -39.55 11.03
CA ASN A 401 -12.32 -40.90 10.94
C ASN A 401 -13.70 -41.04 10.28
N GLY A 402 -13.71 -41.43 8.99
CA GLY A 402 -14.93 -41.75 8.25
C GLY A 402 -15.68 -40.56 7.62
N TYR A 403 -15.12 -39.38 7.68
CA TYR A 403 -15.65 -38.20 7.00
C TYR A 403 -14.81 -37.87 5.76
N ALA A 404 -15.44 -37.44 4.69
CA ALA A 404 -14.80 -36.84 3.52
C ALA A 404 -14.86 -35.32 3.62
N GLU A 405 -13.84 -34.66 3.14
CA GLU A 405 -13.90 -33.22 2.89
C GLU A 405 -14.47 -32.97 1.50
N ILE A 406 -15.20 -31.88 1.36
CA ILE A 406 -15.72 -31.39 0.09
C ILE A 406 -14.87 -30.17 -0.28
N LEU A 407 -14.28 -30.19 -1.46
CA LEU A 407 -13.62 -29.01 -2.01
C LEU A 407 -14.70 -28.00 -2.38
N GLY A 408 -14.67 -26.84 -1.74
CA GLY A 408 -15.62 -25.77 -1.98
C GLY A 408 -15.09 -24.74 -3.00
N GLU A 409 -13.78 -24.41 -2.89
CA GLU A 409 -13.18 -23.35 -3.70
C GLU A 409 -11.70 -23.62 -3.94
N VAL A 410 -11.16 -23.11 -5.05
CA VAL A 410 -9.73 -23.08 -5.36
C VAL A 410 -9.37 -21.66 -5.79
N ASN A 411 -8.47 -21.04 -5.04
CA ASN A 411 -7.95 -19.71 -5.34
C ASN A 411 -6.58 -19.83 -6.00
N VAL A 412 -6.36 -19.07 -7.06
CA VAL A 412 -5.10 -18.99 -7.79
C VAL A 412 -4.74 -17.52 -7.98
N ILE A 413 -3.50 -17.17 -7.65
CA ILE A 413 -2.96 -15.84 -7.93
C ILE A 413 -2.24 -15.89 -9.27
N THR A 414 -2.66 -15.07 -10.22
CA THR A 414 -1.99 -14.89 -11.51
C THR A 414 -1.46 -13.47 -11.63
N PHE A 415 -0.33 -13.32 -12.31
CA PHE A 415 0.33 -12.03 -12.54
C PHE A 415 0.23 -11.58 -14.01
N THR A 416 -0.65 -12.21 -14.79
CA THR A 416 -0.93 -11.84 -16.18
C THR A 416 -2.43 -11.66 -16.35
N ASP A 417 -2.86 -10.54 -16.93
CA ASP A 417 -4.26 -10.20 -17.09
C ASP A 417 -5.00 -11.13 -18.06
N ASP A 418 -4.28 -11.76 -19.00
CA ASP A 418 -4.84 -12.61 -20.06
C ASP A 418 -4.60 -14.11 -19.82
N ALA A 419 -4.19 -14.51 -18.61
CA ALA A 419 -3.92 -15.91 -18.31
C ALA A 419 -5.17 -16.76 -18.49
N ARG A 420 -5.09 -17.75 -19.37
CA ARG A 420 -6.09 -18.82 -19.50
C ARG A 420 -5.52 -20.08 -18.91
N TYR A 421 -6.15 -20.57 -17.89
CA TYR A 421 -5.74 -21.78 -17.17
C TYR A 421 -6.93 -22.71 -16.97
N SER A 422 -6.65 -24.01 -16.82
CA SER A 422 -7.59 -24.97 -16.30
C SER A 422 -7.08 -25.56 -15.00
N ILE A 423 -7.97 -25.83 -14.06
CA ILE A 423 -7.66 -26.44 -12.78
C ILE A 423 -8.21 -27.85 -12.78
N GLN A 424 -7.35 -28.83 -12.54
CA GLN A 424 -7.73 -30.23 -12.38
C GLN A 424 -7.45 -30.70 -10.95
N VAL A 425 -8.42 -31.32 -10.33
CA VAL A 425 -8.31 -31.82 -8.97
C VAL A 425 -8.31 -33.34 -8.94
N TYR A 426 -7.32 -33.93 -8.29
CA TYR A 426 -7.20 -35.36 -8.09
C TYR A 426 -7.26 -35.69 -6.60
N ALA A 427 -8.01 -36.70 -6.24
CA ALA A 427 -8.10 -37.20 -4.87
C ALA A 427 -7.50 -38.59 -4.74
N ASN A 428 -7.14 -38.97 -3.51
CA ASN A 428 -6.59 -40.28 -3.16
C ASN A 428 -5.30 -40.62 -3.93
N LEU A 429 -4.36 -39.69 -3.94
CA LEU A 429 -3.06 -39.89 -4.56
C LEU A 429 -2.35 -41.10 -3.95
N THR A 430 -1.80 -41.96 -4.80
CA THR A 430 -0.92 -43.08 -4.38
C THR A 430 0.53 -42.63 -4.28
N ASP A 431 0.88 -41.49 -4.87
CA ASP A 431 2.17 -40.85 -4.81
C ASP A 431 1.96 -39.34 -4.76
N ALA A 432 2.33 -38.68 -3.68
CA ALA A 432 2.18 -37.26 -3.46
C ALA A 432 2.99 -36.39 -4.46
N GLN A 433 4.03 -36.95 -5.08
CA GLN A 433 4.83 -36.30 -6.12
C GLN A 433 4.28 -36.52 -7.53
N SER A 434 3.21 -37.29 -7.67
CA SER A 434 2.54 -37.57 -8.92
C SER A 434 1.05 -37.17 -8.81
N PRO A 435 0.68 -35.96 -9.17
CA PRO A 435 -0.70 -35.47 -8.98
C PRO A 435 -1.74 -36.29 -9.71
N THR A 436 -1.38 -36.89 -10.85
CA THR A 436 -2.27 -37.77 -11.64
C THR A 436 -2.32 -39.21 -11.15
N SER A 437 -1.65 -39.54 -10.06
CA SER A 437 -1.69 -40.92 -9.45
C SER A 437 -3.02 -41.22 -8.73
N GLY A 438 -3.83 -40.18 -8.49
CA GLY A 438 -5.15 -40.30 -7.89
C GLY A 438 -6.28 -40.39 -8.93
N SER A 439 -7.50 -40.28 -8.42
CA SER A 439 -8.71 -40.21 -9.25
C SER A 439 -9.09 -38.74 -9.51
N ALA A 440 -9.31 -38.37 -10.76
CA ALA A 440 -9.82 -37.05 -11.11
C ALA A 440 -11.22 -36.89 -10.48
N VAL A 441 -11.41 -35.81 -9.74
CA VAL A 441 -12.67 -35.48 -9.05
C VAL A 441 -13.30 -34.22 -9.58
N TYR A 442 -12.50 -33.40 -10.27
CA TYR A 442 -12.95 -32.15 -10.89
C TYR A 442 -12.05 -31.77 -12.08
N GLU A 443 -12.66 -31.18 -13.10
CA GLU A 443 -12.01 -30.66 -14.31
C GLU A 443 -12.66 -29.35 -14.76
#